data_736006fb05bb0f5fbdd40393e1a82c30
#
_entry.id   736006fb05bb0f5fbdd40393e1a82c30
#
_cell.length_a   1.000
_cell.length_b   1.000
_cell.length_c   1.000
_cell.angle_alpha   90.00
_cell.angle_beta   90.00
_cell.angle_gamma   90.00
#
_symmetry.space_group_name_H-M   'P 1'
#
loop_
_entity.id
_entity.type
_entity.pdbx_description
1 polymer ?
#
loop_
_entity_poly.entity_id
_entity_poly.type
_entity_poly.pdbx_seq_one_letter_code
_entity_poly.pdbx_strand_id
1 'polypeptide(L)'
;IKDLPEYSLCLLKKDNQANDEEIFEKVKSSGTTYYEYYAIVVSNEEKYYVGTKDEAEAIINELKSKKSTNINKIAYTQVHSTEMKEFTEKDKVVTALYVKPVVVATSAYATYTGQRIASTETPSSAVLGIGLIRPVSGIITSRFGRRASGNHTGLDIATSTGTTIVAAAAGTVTYSGNNGGGLGNFVKISHGNGVETVYGHCSKLYVTAGQTVAQGEAIAAVGSTGNSTGPHLHLEIRVNGVRQNPQIYLYK
;
A
#
# COMPACT_ATOMS: atom_id res chain seq x y z
N ILE A 1 31.22 -16.58 4.35
CA ILE A 1 31.43 -17.94 4.93
C ILE A 1 32.81 -17.89 5.59
N LYS A 2 32.87 -17.68 6.88
CA LYS A 2 34.08 -17.80 7.67
C LYS A 2 33.93 -19.04 8.54
N ASP A 3 34.84 -19.95 8.30
CA ASP A 3 35.28 -21.03 9.15
C ASP A 3 34.21 -22.01 9.64
N LEU A 4 33.89 -22.97 8.78
CA LEU A 4 33.42 -24.28 9.25
C LEU A 4 34.53 -24.86 10.14
N PRO A 5 34.24 -25.44 11.32
CA PRO A 5 35.25 -26.08 12.12
C PRO A 5 35.93 -27.19 11.31
N GLU A 6 37.26 -27.12 11.21
CA GLU A 6 38.03 -28.20 10.63
C GLU A 6 37.98 -29.41 11.58
N TYR A 7 37.35 -30.48 11.08
CA TYR A 7 37.36 -31.77 11.76
C TYR A 7 38.60 -32.54 11.34
N SER A 8 39.50 -32.80 12.22
CA SER A 8 40.58 -33.75 12.01
C SER A 8 40.18 -35.14 12.50
N LEU A 9 40.30 -36.17 11.64
CA LEU A 9 40.10 -37.55 12.03
C LEU A 9 41.22 -37.97 13.02
N CYS A 10 40.86 -38.19 14.28
CA CYS A 10 41.76 -38.83 15.25
C CYS A 10 41.47 -40.32 15.31
N LEU A 11 42.50 -41.16 15.15
CA LEU A 11 42.43 -42.60 15.44
C LEU A 11 42.32 -42.76 16.97
N LEU A 12 41.14 -43.15 17.43
CA LEU A 12 40.91 -43.52 18.83
C LEU A 12 41.47 -44.92 19.08
N LYS A 13 42.18 -45.13 20.21
CA LYS A 13 42.58 -46.45 20.66
C LYS A 13 41.32 -47.30 20.88
N LYS A 14 41.42 -48.60 20.54
CA LYS A 14 40.36 -49.60 20.50
C LYS A 14 39.57 -49.81 21.83
N ASP A 15 40.05 -49.22 22.94
CA ASP A 15 39.46 -49.39 24.28
C ASP A 15 38.68 -48.14 24.80
N ASN A 16 38.53 -47.10 24.00
CA ASN A 16 37.73 -45.99 24.37
C ASN A 16 36.30 -46.20 23.93
N GLN A 17 35.38 -46.52 24.88
CA GLN A 17 33.97 -46.34 24.62
C GLN A 17 33.67 -44.89 24.39
N ALA A 18 33.32 -44.53 23.16
CA ALA A 18 32.85 -43.18 22.85
C ALA A 18 31.47 -43.00 23.50
N ASN A 19 31.36 -42.05 24.40
CA ASN A 19 30.06 -41.59 24.88
C ASN A 19 29.59 -40.51 23.90
N ASP A 20 28.78 -40.92 22.94
CA ASP A 20 28.26 -40.03 21.87
C ASP A 20 27.52 -38.82 22.46
N GLU A 21 26.87 -38.99 23.58
CA GLU A 21 26.15 -37.93 24.28
C GLU A 21 27.08 -36.88 24.90
N GLU A 22 28.20 -37.34 25.49
CA GLU A 22 29.22 -36.43 26.05
C GLU A 22 29.97 -35.68 24.95
N ILE A 23 30.24 -36.32 23.83
CA ILE A 23 30.84 -35.67 22.65
C ILE A 23 29.87 -34.64 22.08
N PHE A 24 28.59 -34.99 21.95
CA PHE A 24 27.53 -34.10 21.45
C PHE A 24 27.39 -32.85 22.33
N GLU A 25 27.29 -33.00 23.65
CA GLU A 25 27.20 -31.88 24.59
C GLU A 25 28.48 -31.00 24.58
N LYS A 26 29.64 -31.60 24.38
CA LYS A 26 30.91 -30.87 24.29
C LYS A 26 31.04 -30.08 22.99
N VAL A 27 30.61 -30.63 21.88
CA VAL A 27 30.50 -29.94 20.56
C VAL A 27 29.50 -28.82 20.67
N LYS A 28 28.33 -29.05 21.24
CA LYS A 28 27.27 -28.07 21.43
C LYS A 28 27.70 -26.93 22.35
N SER A 29 28.47 -27.19 23.42
CA SER A 29 28.95 -26.17 24.34
C SER A 29 30.11 -25.33 23.79
N SER A 30 30.88 -25.85 22.84
CA SER A 30 32.00 -25.16 22.19
C SER A 30 31.68 -24.53 20.84
N GLY A 31 30.50 -24.87 20.25
CA GLY A 31 30.07 -24.39 18.96
C GLY A 31 29.11 -23.21 19.05
N THR A 32 29.11 -22.35 18.05
CA THR A 32 28.03 -21.35 17.86
C THR A 32 26.90 -22.01 17.10
N THR A 33 25.72 -22.10 17.72
CA THR A 33 24.51 -22.63 17.05
C THR A 33 23.95 -21.56 16.15
N TYR A 34 23.76 -21.89 14.88
CA TYR A 34 23.04 -21.05 13.92
C TYR A 34 21.69 -21.68 13.62
N TYR A 35 20.67 -20.85 13.63
CA TYR A 35 19.32 -21.21 13.20
C TYR A 35 19.11 -20.75 11.77
N GLU A 36 18.57 -21.61 10.92
CA GLU A 36 18.15 -21.28 9.59
C GLU A 36 16.62 -21.21 9.55
N TYR A 37 16.10 -20.09 9.07
CA TYR A 37 14.66 -19.87 8.93
C TYR A 37 14.38 -18.88 7.80
N TYR A 38 13.11 -18.65 7.49
CA TYR A 38 12.70 -17.76 6.43
C TYR A 38 11.89 -16.60 6.98
N ALA A 39 12.31 -15.37 6.66
CA ALA A 39 11.59 -14.16 7.00
C ALA A 39 10.66 -13.74 5.86
N ILE A 40 9.40 -13.49 6.17
CA ILE A 40 8.45 -12.84 5.26
C ILE A 40 8.65 -11.35 5.36
N VAL A 41 9.09 -10.75 4.25
CA VAL A 41 9.46 -9.33 4.13
C VAL A 41 8.32 -8.57 3.49
N VAL A 42 7.92 -7.47 4.10
CA VAL A 42 6.87 -6.57 3.59
C VAL A 42 7.46 -5.17 3.46
N SER A 43 7.53 -4.63 2.26
CA SER A 43 8.12 -3.30 1.97
C SER A 43 9.54 -3.14 2.52
N ASN A 44 10.37 -4.21 2.39
CA ASN A 44 11.75 -4.32 2.87
C ASN A 44 11.93 -4.43 4.40
N GLU A 45 10.86 -4.67 5.15
CA GLU A 45 10.93 -4.96 6.59
C GLU A 45 10.53 -6.41 6.86
N GLU A 46 11.29 -7.13 7.68
CA GLU A 46 10.92 -8.45 8.16
C GLU A 46 9.75 -8.35 9.13
N LYS A 47 8.67 -9.09 8.86
CA LYS A 47 7.43 -9.00 9.65
C LYS A 47 7.07 -10.31 10.34
N TYR A 48 7.30 -11.44 9.68
CA TYR A 48 6.96 -12.77 10.17
C TYR A 48 8.08 -13.74 9.84
N TYR A 49 8.16 -14.83 10.62
CA TYR A 49 9.17 -15.87 10.45
C TYR A 49 8.49 -17.23 10.33
N VAL A 50 9.01 -18.07 9.44
CA VAL A 50 8.56 -19.45 9.22
C VAL A 50 9.76 -20.39 9.16
N GLY A 51 9.55 -21.67 9.47
CA GLY A 51 10.65 -22.64 9.64
C GLY A 51 11.23 -23.12 8.32
N THR A 52 10.44 -23.17 7.24
CA THR A 52 10.84 -23.79 5.99
C THR A 52 10.60 -22.90 4.78
N LYS A 53 11.36 -23.16 3.71
CA LYS A 53 11.19 -22.51 2.41
C LYS A 53 9.80 -22.79 1.83
N ASP A 54 9.34 -24.01 1.96
CA ASP A 54 8.06 -24.46 1.41
C ASP A 54 6.88 -23.70 2.07
N GLU A 55 6.96 -23.44 3.38
CA GLU A 55 5.98 -22.59 4.07
C GLU A 55 6.01 -21.15 3.57
N ALA A 56 7.20 -20.56 3.37
CA ALA A 56 7.33 -19.21 2.84
C ALA A 56 6.76 -19.11 1.42
N GLU A 57 7.07 -20.07 0.55
CA GLU A 57 6.54 -20.15 -0.81
C GLU A 57 5.02 -20.38 -0.81
N ALA A 58 4.51 -21.23 0.08
CA ALA A 58 3.07 -21.48 0.20
C ALA A 58 2.30 -20.20 0.59
N ILE A 59 2.84 -19.39 1.51
CA ILE A 59 2.27 -18.08 1.89
C ILE A 59 2.17 -17.17 0.66
N ILE A 60 3.27 -17.01 -0.08
CA ILE A 60 3.31 -16.15 -1.28
C ILE A 60 2.34 -16.65 -2.35
N ASN A 61 2.30 -17.96 -2.60
CA ASN A 61 1.42 -18.55 -3.59
C ASN A 61 -0.05 -18.43 -3.21
N GLU A 62 -0.38 -18.56 -1.94
CA GLU A 62 -1.75 -18.37 -1.45
C GLU A 62 -2.21 -16.92 -1.57
N LEU A 63 -1.35 -15.95 -1.21
CA LEU A 63 -1.62 -14.53 -1.41
C LEU A 63 -1.80 -14.17 -2.89
N LYS A 64 -1.00 -14.78 -3.79
CA LYS A 64 -1.17 -14.66 -5.25
C LYS A 64 -2.50 -15.23 -5.72
N SER A 65 -2.86 -16.43 -5.27
CA SER A 65 -4.12 -17.09 -5.65
C SER A 65 -5.35 -16.31 -5.21
N LYS A 66 -5.28 -15.71 -4.03
CA LYS A 66 -6.29 -14.79 -3.49
C LYS A 66 -6.26 -13.41 -4.17
N LYS A 67 -5.33 -13.17 -5.12
CA LYS A 67 -5.13 -11.88 -5.80
C LYS A 67 -4.93 -10.72 -4.83
N SER A 68 -4.12 -10.94 -3.77
CA SER A 68 -3.81 -9.89 -2.80
C SER A 68 -3.15 -8.68 -3.48
N THR A 69 -3.66 -7.48 -3.23
CA THR A 69 -3.22 -6.27 -3.95
C THR A 69 -1.83 -5.78 -3.55
N ASN A 70 -1.33 -6.23 -2.40
CA ASN A 70 -0.01 -5.88 -1.88
C ASN A 70 1.08 -6.93 -2.21
N ILE A 71 0.77 -7.92 -3.05
CA ILE A 71 1.69 -9.04 -3.33
C ILE A 71 3.06 -8.58 -3.84
N ASN A 72 3.12 -7.49 -4.58
CA ASN A 72 4.37 -6.94 -5.11
C ASN A 72 5.29 -6.34 -4.02
N LYS A 73 4.80 -6.17 -2.80
CA LYS A 73 5.54 -5.68 -1.64
C LYS A 73 5.96 -6.79 -0.70
N ILE A 74 5.55 -8.03 -0.98
CA ILE A 74 5.78 -9.19 -0.12
C ILE A 74 6.78 -10.12 -0.81
N ALA A 75 7.83 -10.44 -0.10
CA ALA A 75 8.86 -11.39 -0.49
C ALA A 75 9.24 -12.28 0.70
N TYR A 76 10.09 -13.25 0.49
CA TYR A 76 10.74 -13.95 1.58
C TYR A 76 12.26 -13.95 1.38
N THR A 77 13.00 -14.08 2.47
CA THR A 77 14.45 -14.21 2.46
C THR A 77 14.87 -15.29 3.46
N GLN A 78 15.92 -16.02 3.14
CA GLN A 78 16.55 -16.95 4.04
C GLN A 78 17.41 -16.18 5.02
N VAL A 79 17.32 -16.53 6.30
CA VAL A 79 18.04 -15.88 7.40
C VAL A 79 18.83 -16.93 8.15
N HIS A 80 20.10 -16.62 8.44
CA HIS A 80 20.95 -17.37 9.35
C HIS A 80 21.23 -16.49 10.55
N SER A 81 20.88 -16.92 11.74
CA SER A 81 21.00 -16.14 12.96
C SER A 81 21.40 -17.02 14.16
N THR A 82 22.12 -16.46 15.09
CA THR A 82 22.38 -17.09 16.40
C THR A 82 21.18 -16.98 17.34
N GLU A 83 20.19 -16.15 17.00
CA GLU A 83 18.95 -16.00 17.72
C GLU A 83 17.81 -16.74 17.01
N MET A 84 17.13 -17.63 17.72
CA MET A 84 15.91 -18.25 17.23
C MET A 84 14.76 -17.25 17.31
N LYS A 85 14.02 -17.09 16.20
CA LYS A 85 12.81 -16.27 16.15
C LYS A 85 11.58 -17.15 16.40
N GLU A 86 10.52 -16.54 16.91
CA GLU A 86 9.22 -17.21 17.04
C GLU A 86 8.57 -17.35 15.67
N PHE A 87 8.20 -18.58 15.30
CA PHE A 87 7.55 -18.87 14.03
C PHE A 87 6.07 -18.60 14.08
N THR A 88 5.55 -18.01 13.02
CA THR A 88 4.12 -17.72 12.89
C THR A 88 3.50 -18.71 11.91
N GLU A 89 2.38 -19.31 12.31
CA GLU A 89 1.63 -20.23 11.46
C GLU A 89 1.21 -19.59 10.13
N LYS A 90 1.32 -20.34 9.04
CA LYS A 90 1.03 -19.88 7.67
C LYS A 90 -0.29 -19.14 7.56
N ASP A 91 -1.38 -19.69 8.10
CA ASP A 91 -2.72 -19.12 7.96
C ASP A 91 -2.87 -17.78 8.68
N LYS A 92 -2.17 -17.61 9.81
CA LYS A 92 -2.11 -16.33 10.53
C LYS A 92 -1.37 -15.29 9.69
N VAL A 93 -0.23 -15.67 9.08
CA VAL A 93 0.54 -14.78 8.21
C VAL A 93 -0.27 -14.38 6.97
N VAL A 94 -0.90 -15.35 6.31
CA VAL A 94 -1.76 -15.09 5.13
C VAL A 94 -2.91 -14.16 5.51
N THR A 95 -3.59 -14.41 6.63
CA THR A 95 -4.70 -13.57 7.10
C THR A 95 -4.25 -12.13 7.39
N ALA A 96 -3.10 -11.97 8.05
CA ALA A 96 -2.56 -10.66 8.40
C ALA A 96 -2.06 -9.87 7.17
N LEU A 97 -1.52 -10.57 6.15
CA LEU A 97 -0.95 -9.95 4.96
C LEU A 97 -1.94 -9.84 3.80
N TYR A 98 -3.07 -10.56 3.85
CA TYR A 98 -4.04 -10.53 2.77
C TYR A 98 -4.74 -9.18 2.68
N VAL A 99 -4.55 -8.50 1.56
CA VAL A 99 -5.31 -7.29 1.23
C VAL A 99 -6.26 -7.64 0.09
N LYS A 100 -7.55 -7.62 0.41
CA LYS A 100 -8.62 -7.95 -0.54
C LYS A 100 -8.48 -7.08 -1.81
N PRO A 101 -8.54 -7.68 -3.01
CA PRO A 101 -8.65 -6.91 -4.24
C PRO A 101 -9.84 -5.96 -4.16
N VAL A 102 -9.58 -4.68 -4.36
CA VAL A 102 -10.66 -3.74 -4.59
C VAL A 102 -11.26 -4.09 -5.94
N VAL A 103 -12.43 -4.71 -5.94
CA VAL A 103 -13.21 -4.89 -7.16
C VAL A 103 -13.68 -3.50 -7.55
N VAL A 104 -12.87 -2.83 -8.36
CA VAL A 104 -13.35 -1.66 -9.08
C VAL A 104 -14.42 -2.22 -10.01
N ALA A 105 -15.68 -1.99 -9.67
CA ALA A 105 -16.73 -2.22 -10.65
C ALA A 105 -16.34 -1.37 -11.87
N THR A 106 -15.80 -2.02 -12.88
CA THR A 106 -15.72 -1.44 -14.21
C THR A 106 -17.17 -1.19 -14.56
N SER A 107 -17.62 0.05 -14.34
CA SER A 107 -18.83 0.54 -14.93
C SER A 107 -18.67 0.25 -16.42
N ALA A 108 -19.26 -0.85 -16.87
CA ALA A 108 -19.48 -1.06 -18.28
C ALA A 108 -20.09 0.27 -18.75
N TYR A 109 -19.50 0.89 -19.75
CA TYR A 109 -20.02 2.08 -20.37
C TYR A 109 -21.44 1.74 -20.80
N ALA A 110 -22.41 1.93 -19.89
CA ALA A 110 -23.80 1.87 -20.24
C ALA A 110 -24.03 3.06 -21.16
N THR A 111 -24.28 2.74 -22.42
CA THR A 111 -24.77 3.67 -23.42
C THR A 111 -25.96 4.38 -22.80
N TYR A 112 -25.82 5.67 -22.53
CA TYR A 112 -26.85 6.47 -21.90
C TYR A 112 -27.97 6.72 -22.92
N THR A 113 -28.96 5.83 -22.94
CA THR A 113 -30.28 6.10 -23.45
C THR A 113 -31.12 6.45 -22.24
N GLY A 114 -31.36 7.72 -22.04
CA GLY A 114 -32.31 8.47 -21.21
C GLY A 114 -33.14 7.81 -20.10
N GLN A 115 -32.73 6.69 -19.51
CA GLN A 115 -33.44 6.06 -18.40
C GLN A 115 -32.68 6.23 -17.11
N ARG A 116 -33.35 6.75 -16.08
CA ARG A 116 -32.90 6.76 -14.70
C ARG A 116 -32.62 5.32 -14.24
N ILE A 117 -31.36 4.94 -14.18
CA ILE A 117 -30.96 3.71 -13.48
C ILE A 117 -30.84 4.06 -12.02
N ALA A 118 -31.75 3.56 -11.20
CA ALA A 118 -31.57 3.52 -9.76
C ALA A 118 -30.43 2.54 -9.49
N SER A 119 -29.20 3.04 -9.29
CA SER A 119 -28.10 2.24 -8.81
C SER A 119 -28.27 2.03 -7.31
N THR A 120 -28.73 0.85 -6.91
CA THR A 120 -28.95 0.46 -5.52
C THR A 120 -27.66 0.03 -4.79
N GLU A 121 -26.49 0.23 -5.38
CA GLU A 121 -25.23 -0.07 -4.71
C GLU A 121 -24.42 1.20 -4.48
N THR A 122 -24.46 1.68 -3.25
CA THR A 122 -23.52 2.68 -2.74
C THR A 122 -22.18 2.00 -2.49
N PRO A 123 -21.11 2.26 -3.27
CA PRO A 123 -19.78 1.86 -2.88
C PRO A 123 -19.43 2.62 -1.60
N SER A 124 -19.35 1.91 -0.49
CA SER A 124 -18.96 2.48 0.78
C SER A 124 -17.44 2.67 0.84
N SER A 125 -16.96 3.57 1.69
CA SER A 125 -15.53 3.73 2.00
C SER A 125 -14.85 2.39 2.40
N ALA A 126 -15.63 1.40 2.82
CA ALA A 126 -15.20 0.02 3.07
C ALA A 126 -14.59 -0.66 1.82
N VAL A 127 -14.97 -0.24 0.62
CA VAL A 127 -14.40 -0.79 -0.64
C VAL A 127 -12.94 -0.35 -0.84
N LEU A 128 -12.54 0.82 -0.31
CA LEU A 128 -11.15 1.29 -0.41
C LEU A 128 -10.25 0.74 0.70
N GLY A 129 -10.82 0.13 1.75
CA GLY A 129 -10.09 -0.26 2.96
C GLY A 129 -9.57 0.91 3.79
N ILE A 130 -9.91 2.15 3.40
CA ILE A 130 -9.60 3.40 4.11
C ILE A 130 -10.82 4.31 4.15
N GLY A 131 -10.98 5.05 5.25
CA GLY A 131 -11.98 6.11 5.35
C GLY A 131 -11.50 7.39 4.68
N LEU A 132 -12.29 7.96 3.76
CA LEU A 132 -12.00 9.26 3.15
C LEU A 132 -12.90 10.33 3.74
N ILE A 133 -12.32 11.52 4.01
CA ILE A 133 -13.08 12.74 4.36
C ILE A 133 -13.11 13.70 3.17
N ARG A 134 -14.08 14.63 3.18
CA ARG A 134 -14.12 15.70 2.19
C ARG A 134 -12.93 16.64 2.39
N PRO A 135 -12.10 16.86 1.35
CA PRO A 135 -10.90 17.68 1.48
C PRO A 135 -11.17 19.17 1.54
N VAL A 136 -12.35 19.60 1.12
CA VAL A 136 -12.79 20.99 1.13
C VAL A 136 -14.31 21.07 1.16
N SER A 137 -14.85 22.11 1.76
CA SER A 137 -16.27 22.46 1.68
C SER A 137 -16.51 23.37 0.48
N GLY A 138 -17.57 23.08 -0.29
CA GLY A 138 -17.89 23.87 -1.48
C GLY A 138 -19.05 23.28 -2.28
N ILE A 139 -19.32 23.87 -3.45
CA ILE A 139 -20.39 23.46 -4.36
C ILE A 139 -19.78 22.58 -5.44
N ILE A 140 -20.37 21.39 -5.70
CA ILE A 140 -19.99 20.54 -6.82
C ILE A 140 -20.44 21.22 -8.12
N THR A 141 -19.47 21.68 -8.91
CA THR A 141 -19.73 22.37 -10.19
C THR A 141 -19.55 21.45 -11.39
N SER A 142 -18.74 20.40 -11.26
CA SER A 142 -18.56 19.42 -12.33
C SER A 142 -18.31 18.02 -11.79
N ARG A 143 -19.05 17.07 -12.28
CA ARG A 143 -18.99 15.66 -11.86
C ARG A 143 -18.00 14.87 -12.71
N PHE A 144 -17.52 13.77 -12.13
CA PHE A 144 -16.70 12.77 -12.84
C PHE A 144 -17.48 12.16 -14.03
N GLY A 145 -16.76 11.88 -15.12
CA GLY A 145 -17.25 11.14 -16.28
C GLY A 145 -17.47 12.02 -17.51
N ARG A 146 -18.30 11.53 -18.44
CA ARG A 146 -18.50 12.15 -19.76
C ARG A 146 -19.27 13.47 -19.66
N ARG A 147 -18.75 14.51 -20.33
CA ARG A 147 -19.35 15.84 -20.51
C ARG A 147 -19.40 16.19 -21.98
N ALA A 148 -20.15 17.22 -22.37
CA ALA A 148 -20.16 17.73 -23.75
C ALA A 148 -18.76 18.18 -24.20
N SER A 149 -17.94 18.71 -23.26
CA SER A 149 -16.56 19.17 -23.47
C SER A 149 -15.50 18.08 -23.36
N GLY A 150 -15.88 16.79 -23.25
CA GLY A 150 -14.93 15.68 -23.10
C GLY A 150 -15.12 14.88 -21.82
N ASN A 151 -14.14 14.07 -21.45
CA ASN A 151 -14.18 13.22 -20.25
C ASN A 151 -13.52 13.94 -19.06
N HIS A 152 -14.27 14.08 -17.96
CA HIS A 152 -13.78 14.67 -16.71
C HIS A 152 -13.21 13.60 -15.78
N THR A 153 -11.97 13.80 -15.39
CA THR A 153 -11.17 12.79 -14.66
C THR A 153 -11.35 12.83 -13.14
N GLY A 154 -12.07 13.83 -12.63
CA GLY A 154 -12.25 14.05 -11.20
C GLY A 154 -13.59 14.67 -10.84
N LEU A 155 -13.65 15.29 -9.68
CA LEU A 155 -14.77 16.05 -9.14
C LEU A 155 -14.33 17.49 -8.91
N ASP A 156 -15.05 18.46 -9.49
CA ASP A 156 -14.74 19.87 -9.26
C ASP A 156 -15.64 20.43 -8.15
N ILE A 157 -15.00 21.01 -7.14
CA ILE A 157 -15.65 21.60 -5.96
C ILE A 157 -15.28 23.09 -5.91
N ALA A 158 -16.21 23.95 -6.30
CA ALA A 158 -16.01 25.39 -6.29
C ALA A 158 -16.07 25.96 -4.89
N THR A 159 -15.09 26.78 -4.58
CA THR A 159 -15.02 27.57 -3.33
C THR A 159 -14.00 28.71 -3.53
N SER A 160 -13.88 29.61 -2.59
CA SER A 160 -13.01 30.79 -2.69
C SER A 160 -11.54 30.40 -2.80
N THR A 161 -10.79 31.17 -3.62
CA THR A 161 -9.34 31.07 -3.66
C THR A 161 -8.75 31.23 -2.26
N GLY A 162 -7.75 30.41 -1.92
CA GLY A 162 -7.13 30.44 -0.60
C GLY A 162 -7.80 29.53 0.45
N THR A 163 -8.99 28.99 0.15
CA THR A 163 -9.61 27.98 1.04
C THR A 163 -8.68 26.80 1.25
N THR A 164 -8.47 26.39 2.50
CA THR A 164 -7.58 25.27 2.83
C THR A 164 -8.12 23.97 2.28
N ILE A 165 -7.25 23.23 1.61
CA ILE A 165 -7.47 21.85 1.17
C ILE A 165 -6.76 20.96 2.18
N VAL A 166 -7.49 19.95 2.71
CA VAL A 166 -6.93 18.98 3.64
C VAL A 166 -6.77 17.60 2.98
N ALA A 167 -5.86 16.77 3.50
CA ALA A 167 -5.67 15.39 3.05
C ALA A 167 -6.93 14.57 3.33
N ALA A 168 -7.48 13.92 2.30
CA ALA A 168 -8.70 13.10 2.44
C ALA A 168 -8.49 11.85 3.30
N ALA A 169 -7.26 11.35 3.40
CA ALA A 169 -6.81 10.30 4.31
C ALA A 169 -5.34 10.50 4.65
N ALA A 170 -4.86 9.81 5.68
CA ALA A 170 -3.43 9.74 5.98
C ALA A 170 -2.65 9.06 4.84
N GLY A 171 -1.41 9.48 4.59
CA GLY A 171 -0.60 8.90 3.52
C GLY A 171 0.73 9.62 3.31
N THR A 172 1.41 9.24 2.23
CA THR A 172 2.68 9.85 1.80
C THR A 172 2.47 10.68 0.54
N VAL A 173 2.95 11.90 0.53
CA VAL A 173 2.93 12.79 -0.64
C VAL A 173 3.87 12.23 -1.69
N THR A 174 3.33 11.81 -2.84
CA THR A 174 4.12 11.26 -3.95
C THR A 174 4.48 12.33 -4.98
N TYR A 175 3.76 13.46 -4.98
CA TYR A 175 4.06 14.61 -5.82
C TYR A 175 3.50 15.89 -5.20
N SER A 176 4.25 16.98 -5.30
CA SER A 176 3.80 18.33 -4.94
C SER A 176 4.51 19.33 -5.86
N GLY A 177 3.78 20.01 -6.73
CA GLY A 177 4.37 20.94 -7.71
C GLY A 177 3.47 21.20 -8.90
N ASN A 178 4.09 21.74 -9.97
CA ASN A 178 3.47 21.98 -11.28
C ASN A 178 4.29 21.27 -12.35
N ASN A 179 3.68 20.40 -13.12
CA ASN A 179 4.35 19.68 -14.21
C ASN A 179 4.05 20.23 -15.60
N GLY A 180 3.50 21.44 -15.69
CA GLY A 180 3.09 22.06 -16.95
C GLY A 180 1.81 21.49 -17.57
N GLY A 181 1.14 20.56 -16.89
CA GLY A 181 -0.10 19.96 -17.37
C GLY A 181 -1.37 20.69 -16.91
N GLY A 182 -2.53 20.19 -17.35
CA GLY A 182 -3.83 20.81 -17.09
C GLY A 182 -4.20 20.97 -15.61
N LEU A 183 -3.63 20.17 -14.70
CA LEU A 183 -3.88 20.27 -13.24
C LEU A 183 -3.27 21.52 -12.59
N GLY A 184 -2.35 22.24 -13.28
CA GLY A 184 -1.63 23.35 -12.69
C GLY A 184 -0.77 22.92 -11.51
N ASN A 185 -0.82 23.68 -10.40
CA ASN A 185 -0.21 23.25 -9.15
C ASN A 185 -1.08 22.17 -8.50
N PHE A 186 -0.48 21.04 -8.13
CA PHE A 186 -1.22 19.93 -7.53
C PHE A 186 -0.41 19.14 -6.52
N VAL A 187 -1.12 18.48 -5.62
CA VAL A 187 -0.59 17.47 -4.69
C VAL A 187 -1.13 16.12 -5.08
N LYS A 188 -0.30 15.08 -4.98
CA LYS A 188 -0.72 13.68 -5.07
C LYS A 188 -0.27 12.95 -3.82
N ILE A 189 -1.18 12.18 -3.20
CA ILE A 189 -0.94 11.43 -1.97
C ILE A 189 -1.24 9.96 -2.24
N SER A 190 -0.33 9.09 -1.84
CA SER A 190 -0.55 7.64 -1.77
C SER A 190 -0.99 7.25 -0.36
N HIS A 191 -2.10 6.53 -0.27
CA HIS A 191 -2.68 6.06 0.98
C HIS A 191 -2.42 4.58 1.26
N GLY A 192 -1.54 3.96 0.47
CA GLY A 192 -1.34 2.53 0.49
C GLY A 192 -2.40 1.77 -0.33
N ASN A 193 -2.24 0.45 -0.45
CA ASN A 193 -3.18 -0.46 -1.14
C ASN A 193 -3.61 -0.01 -2.55
N GLY A 194 -2.74 0.72 -3.25
CA GLY A 194 -3.01 1.26 -4.59
C GLY A 194 -3.98 2.46 -4.62
N VAL A 195 -4.37 2.99 -3.46
CA VAL A 195 -5.26 4.16 -3.38
C VAL A 195 -4.43 5.45 -3.41
N GLU A 196 -4.77 6.34 -4.33
CA GLU A 196 -4.17 7.67 -4.45
C GLU A 196 -5.27 8.74 -4.53
N THR A 197 -4.97 9.94 -4.01
CA THR A 197 -5.77 11.14 -4.23
C THR A 197 -4.94 12.23 -4.89
N VAL A 198 -5.56 13.02 -5.76
CA VAL A 198 -4.94 14.14 -6.48
C VAL A 198 -5.77 15.40 -6.25
N TYR A 199 -5.08 16.49 -5.89
CA TYR A 199 -5.67 17.78 -5.55
C TYR A 199 -5.12 18.84 -6.49
N GLY A 200 -5.87 19.17 -7.54
CA GLY A 200 -5.45 20.08 -8.62
C GLY A 200 -5.92 21.51 -8.47
N HIS A 201 -5.38 22.37 -9.33
CA HIS A 201 -5.64 23.81 -9.49
C HIS A 201 -5.28 24.66 -8.26
N CYS A 202 -4.37 24.17 -7.41
CA CYS A 202 -3.98 24.83 -6.17
C CYS A 202 -3.33 26.20 -6.40
N SER A 203 -3.64 27.18 -5.54
CA SER A 203 -2.94 28.48 -5.50
C SER A 203 -1.62 28.38 -4.74
N LYS A 204 -1.58 27.54 -3.69
CA LYS A 204 -0.42 27.33 -2.83
C LYS A 204 -0.33 25.87 -2.42
N LEU A 205 0.88 25.34 -2.31
CA LEU A 205 1.18 24.00 -1.82
C LEU A 205 1.86 24.14 -0.45
N TYR A 206 1.44 23.35 0.55
CA TYR A 206 1.95 23.42 1.91
C TYR A 206 2.86 22.24 2.24
N VAL A 207 2.86 21.20 1.39
CA VAL A 207 3.59 19.94 1.59
C VAL A 207 4.54 19.68 0.45
N THR A 208 5.54 18.83 0.68
CA THR A 208 6.54 18.42 -0.32
C THR A 208 6.48 16.91 -0.57
N ALA A 209 6.98 16.45 -1.73
CA ALA A 209 7.10 15.04 -2.02
C ALA A 209 7.97 14.32 -0.99
N GLY A 210 7.55 13.14 -0.56
CA GLY A 210 8.16 12.35 0.51
C GLY A 210 7.57 12.62 1.90
N GLN A 211 6.88 13.72 2.12
CA GLN A 211 6.25 14.04 3.41
C GLN A 211 5.09 13.08 3.72
N THR A 212 5.02 12.61 4.96
CA THR A 212 3.83 11.90 5.48
C THR A 212 2.86 12.92 6.05
N VAL A 213 1.57 12.73 5.75
CA VAL A 213 0.49 13.61 6.22
C VAL A 213 -0.60 12.80 6.92
N ALA A 214 -1.19 13.38 7.95
CA ALA A 214 -2.37 12.83 8.62
C ALA A 214 -3.65 13.14 7.83
N GLN A 215 -4.72 12.36 8.05
CA GLN A 215 -6.04 12.71 7.56
C GLN A 215 -6.49 14.06 8.16
N GLY A 216 -6.98 14.97 7.33
CA GLY A 216 -7.38 16.31 7.76
C GLY A 216 -6.24 17.32 7.86
N GLU A 217 -5.00 16.92 7.61
CA GLU A 217 -3.85 17.84 7.58
C GLU A 217 -3.94 18.78 6.38
N ALA A 218 -3.62 20.08 6.59
CA ALA A 218 -3.60 21.09 5.54
C ALA A 218 -2.47 20.82 4.54
N ILE A 219 -2.80 20.58 3.25
CA ILE A 219 -1.85 20.21 2.21
C ILE A 219 -1.70 21.26 1.12
N ALA A 220 -2.73 22.07 0.89
CA ALA A 220 -2.74 23.10 -0.16
C ALA A 220 -3.83 24.15 0.09
N ALA A 221 -3.90 25.14 -0.80
CA ALA A 221 -4.99 26.09 -0.87
C ALA A 221 -5.66 26.08 -2.24
N VAL A 222 -6.96 26.22 -2.29
CA VAL A 222 -7.76 26.32 -3.52
C VAL A 222 -7.27 27.48 -4.39
N GLY A 223 -7.21 27.26 -5.69
CA GLY A 223 -6.85 28.25 -6.68
C GLY A 223 -7.55 28.04 -8.02
N SER A 224 -6.92 28.51 -9.07
CA SER A 224 -7.39 28.40 -10.44
C SER A 224 -6.19 28.25 -11.41
N THR A 225 -5.13 27.54 -10.99
CA THR A 225 -3.94 27.31 -11.81
C THR A 225 -4.18 26.20 -12.84
N GLY A 226 -3.40 26.20 -13.93
CA GLY A 226 -3.53 25.24 -15.01
C GLY A 226 -4.78 25.49 -15.88
N ASN A 227 -5.43 24.42 -16.34
CA ASN A 227 -6.63 24.51 -17.18
C ASN A 227 -7.90 24.64 -16.31
N SER A 228 -8.16 25.83 -15.82
CA SER A 228 -9.26 26.13 -14.90
C SER A 228 -9.96 27.42 -15.32
N THR A 229 -11.30 27.46 -15.22
CA THR A 229 -12.13 28.63 -15.56
C THR A 229 -12.49 29.49 -14.35
N GLY A 230 -12.12 29.06 -13.13
CA GLY A 230 -12.42 29.78 -11.92
C GLY A 230 -11.99 28.99 -10.67
N PRO A 231 -12.04 29.61 -9.47
CA PRO A 231 -11.53 28.98 -8.26
C PRO A 231 -12.31 27.70 -7.89
N HIS A 232 -11.62 26.54 -7.88
CA HIS A 232 -12.15 25.25 -7.45
C HIS A 232 -11.03 24.28 -7.10
N LEU A 233 -11.36 23.25 -6.33
CA LEU A 233 -10.56 22.04 -6.21
C LEU A 233 -10.97 21.03 -7.28
N HIS A 234 -10.03 20.59 -8.10
CA HIS A 234 -10.17 19.37 -8.89
C HIS A 234 -9.66 18.19 -8.09
N LEU A 235 -10.56 17.27 -7.72
CA LEU A 235 -10.24 16.10 -6.90
C LEU A 235 -10.32 14.83 -7.73
N GLU A 236 -9.22 14.06 -7.79
CA GLU A 236 -9.26 12.70 -8.31
C GLU A 236 -9.05 11.68 -7.17
N ILE A 237 -9.73 10.55 -7.27
CA ILE A 237 -9.43 9.33 -6.52
C ILE A 237 -8.99 8.29 -7.55
N ARG A 238 -7.87 7.62 -7.28
CA ARG A 238 -7.35 6.55 -8.14
C ARG A 238 -7.16 5.29 -7.31
N VAL A 239 -7.50 4.16 -7.91
CA VAL A 239 -7.28 2.83 -7.35
C VAL A 239 -6.50 2.01 -8.36
N ASN A 240 -5.29 1.58 -8.00
CA ASN A 240 -4.36 0.91 -8.91
C ASN A 240 -4.17 1.67 -10.24
N GLY A 241 -4.05 3.00 -10.15
CA GLY A 241 -3.90 3.90 -11.30
C GLY A 241 -5.20 4.22 -12.05
N VAL A 242 -6.30 3.53 -11.78
CA VAL A 242 -7.61 3.75 -12.44
C VAL A 242 -8.40 4.83 -11.70
N ARG A 243 -8.81 5.88 -12.42
CA ARG A 243 -9.62 6.97 -11.88
C ARG A 243 -11.01 6.50 -11.50
N GLN A 244 -11.45 6.89 -10.33
CA GLN A 244 -12.75 6.57 -9.75
C GLN A 244 -13.60 7.84 -9.63
N ASN A 245 -14.92 7.68 -9.55
CA ASN A 245 -15.82 8.80 -9.25
C ASN A 245 -15.71 9.21 -7.78
N PRO A 246 -15.13 10.36 -7.43
CA PRO A 246 -14.92 10.76 -6.03
C PRO A 246 -16.24 10.95 -5.26
N GLN A 247 -17.32 11.28 -5.96
CA GLN A 247 -18.62 11.53 -5.34
C GLN A 247 -19.16 10.30 -4.61
N ILE A 248 -18.87 9.10 -5.10
CA ILE A 248 -19.32 7.84 -4.52
C ILE A 248 -18.71 7.60 -3.13
N TYR A 249 -17.47 8.06 -2.91
CA TYR A 249 -16.71 7.84 -1.68
C TYR A 249 -16.88 8.95 -0.64
N LEU A 250 -17.19 10.18 -1.08
CA LEU A 250 -17.16 11.37 -0.23
C LEU A 250 -18.54 11.98 0.04
N TYR A 251 -19.53 11.68 -0.80
CA TYR A 251 -20.86 12.28 -0.71
C TYR A 251 -21.91 11.16 -0.70
N LYS A 252 -22.36 10.83 0.49
CA LYS A 252 -23.47 9.87 0.70
C LYS A 252 -24.79 10.58 0.62
#